data_a55e46c503fd14713546641a35ab7e27
#
_entry.id   a55e46c503fd14713546641a35ab7e27
#
_cell.length_a   1.000
_cell.length_b   1.000
_cell.length_c   1.000
_cell.angle_alpha   90.00
_cell.angle_beta   90.00
_cell.angle_gamma   90.00
#
_symmetry.space_group_name_H-M   'P 1'
#
loop_
_entity.id
_entity.type
_entity.pdbx_description
1 polymer ?
#
loop_
_entity_poly.entity_id
_entity_poly.type
_entity_poly.pdbx_seq_one_letter_code
_entity_poly.pdbx_strand_id
1 'polypeptide(L)'
;MYRLRMHAILLGIAFLTATAALAQTGEAPHKNEIGLVIGATETPSIGRIAGGEIDLDSSLALGAEYDRRMFGEHTTLYVGVDFLASPADVKVSYPSPDVSPEYAYLFLSPHIKVKFNSTRTLQPWLSFGGGYADFSPTATKNGDVNVKGRGDSGTLEFGGGADTRPLIQFKGVPLLKNLPIGGRFEVRDFYSGQPHYGVETRGNLQNNVAFTGGLLIRF
;
A
#
# COMPACT_ATOMS: atom_id res chain seq x y z
N MET A 1 3.43 -21.28 7.54
CA MET A 1 3.76 -19.90 7.19
C MET A 1 4.31 -19.69 5.77
N TYR A 2 5.36 -20.38 5.32
CA TYR A 2 5.93 -20.25 3.95
C TYR A 2 4.92 -20.47 2.80
N ARG A 3 3.93 -21.34 2.96
CA ARG A 3 2.96 -21.65 1.90
C ARG A 3 2.01 -20.49 1.57
N LEU A 4 1.60 -19.68 2.54
CA LEU A 4 0.72 -18.53 2.30
C LEU A 4 1.43 -17.41 1.53
N ARG A 5 2.71 -17.18 1.85
CA ARG A 5 3.57 -16.20 1.18
C ARG A 5 3.76 -16.51 -0.30
N MET A 6 3.94 -17.78 -0.64
CA MET A 6 4.12 -18.22 -2.02
C MET A 6 2.84 -18.08 -2.86
N HIS A 7 1.66 -18.24 -2.25
CA HIS A 7 0.39 -18.10 -2.97
C HIS A 7 0.05 -16.64 -3.28
N ALA A 8 0.38 -15.69 -2.39
CA ALA A 8 0.20 -14.25 -2.63
C ALA A 8 1.09 -13.77 -3.78
N ILE A 9 2.34 -14.22 -3.85
CA ILE A 9 3.28 -13.89 -4.94
C ILE A 9 2.80 -14.50 -6.27
N LEU A 10 2.32 -15.74 -6.26
CA LEU A 10 1.82 -16.41 -7.45
C LEU A 10 0.51 -15.79 -7.97
N LEU A 11 -0.39 -15.33 -7.09
CA LEU A 11 -1.59 -14.59 -7.48
C LEU A 11 -1.25 -13.24 -8.14
N GLY A 12 -0.27 -12.52 -7.59
CA GLY A 12 0.22 -11.27 -8.18
C GLY A 12 0.81 -11.47 -9.57
N ILE A 13 1.61 -12.53 -9.77
CA ILE A 13 2.21 -12.86 -11.06
C ILE A 13 1.16 -13.34 -12.07
N ALA A 14 0.16 -14.13 -11.64
CA ALA A 14 -0.92 -14.59 -12.51
C ALA A 14 -1.82 -13.44 -12.97
N PHE A 15 -2.07 -12.44 -12.13
CA PHE A 15 -2.80 -11.23 -12.49
C PHE A 15 -2.05 -10.40 -13.55
N LEU A 16 -0.73 -10.30 -13.43
CA LEU A 16 0.14 -9.62 -14.40
C LEU A 16 0.15 -10.28 -15.79
N THR A 17 0.07 -11.59 -15.88
CA THR A 17 0.10 -12.31 -17.15
C THR A 17 -1.24 -12.30 -17.89
N ALA A 18 -2.36 -12.28 -17.18
CA ALA A 18 -3.70 -12.25 -17.77
C ALA A 18 -4.04 -10.89 -18.41
N THR A 19 -3.43 -9.79 -17.95
CA THR A 19 -3.73 -8.43 -18.43
C THR A 19 -2.94 -8.02 -19.67
N ALA A 20 -1.93 -8.78 -20.09
CA ALA A 20 -1.04 -8.41 -21.19
C ALA A 20 -1.68 -8.47 -22.60
N ALA A 21 -2.88 -9.05 -22.74
CA ALA A 21 -3.42 -9.43 -24.05
C ALA A 21 -4.43 -8.45 -24.68
N LEU A 22 -4.89 -7.38 -24.01
CA LEU A 22 -6.14 -6.71 -24.41
C LEU A 22 -6.09 -5.21 -24.72
N ALA A 23 -4.95 -4.52 -24.86
CA ALA A 23 -4.98 -3.07 -25.00
C ALA A 23 -4.27 -2.50 -26.23
N GLN A 24 -5.05 -2.11 -27.22
CA GLN A 24 -4.64 -1.14 -28.25
C GLN A 24 -5.78 -0.14 -28.51
N THR A 25 -5.80 0.98 -27.80
CA THR A 25 -6.57 2.16 -28.19
C THR A 25 -5.74 3.40 -27.88
N GLY A 26 -5.47 4.22 -28.89
CA GLY A 26 -4.85 5.54 -28.71
C GLY A 26 -5.87 6.49 -28.08
N GLU A 27 -5.75 6.74 -26.79
CA GLU A 27 -6.67 7.60 -26.04
C GLU A 27 -5.97 8.90 -25.63
N ALA A 28 -6.73 10.00 -25.64
CA ALA A 28 -6.25 11.27 -25.11
C ALA A 28 -5.86 11.12 -23.62
N PRO A 29 -4.77 11.75 -23.18
CA PRO A 29 -4.29 11.56 -21.84
C PRO A 29 -5.28 12.13 -20.81
N HIS A 30 -5.84 11.26 -19.97
CA HIS A 30 -6.69 11.63 -18.84
C HIS A 30 -5.91 12.49 -17.85
N LYS A 31 -6.60 13.45 -17.21
CA LYS A 31 -5.98 14.37 -16.26
C LYS A 31 -5.94 13.83 -14.84
N ASN A 32 -6.88 12.96 -14.50
CA ASN A 32 -7.02 12.42 -13.16
C ASN A 32 -7.05 10.89 -13.18
N GLU A 33 -6.54 10.30 -12.12
CA GLU A 33 -6.55 8.86 -11.88
C GLU A 33 -7.01 8.58 -10.46
N ILE A 34 -7.82 7.54 -10.26
CA ILE A 34 -8.14 6.97 -8.95
C ILE A 34 -7.70 5.52 -8.96
N GLY A 35 -6.83 5.14 -8.03
CA GLY A 35 -6.45 3.78 -7.72
C GLY A 35 -7.27 3.25 -6.54
N LEU A 36 -7.77 2.01 -6.65
CA LEU A 36 -8.36 1.28 -5.53
C LEU A 36 -7.63 -0.05 -5.44
N VAL A 37 -6.95 -0.29 -4.32
CA VAL A 37 -6.03 -1.41 -4.18
C VAL A 37 -6.31 -2.24 -2.93
N ILE A 38 -5.99 -3.52 -3.02
CA ILE A 38 -6.05 -4.48 -1.93
C ILE A 38 -4.78 -5.33 -1.95
N GLY A 39 -4.30 -5.72 -0.78
CA GLY A 39 -3.11 -6.55 -0.69
C GLY A 39 -2.72 -6.87 0.74
N ALA A 40 -1.43 -6.90 1.00
CA ALA A 40 -0.89 -7.18 2.31
C ALA A 40 0.23 -6.19 2.66
N THR A 41 0.39 -5.93 3.94
CA THR A 41 1.56 -5.24 4.49
C THR A 41 2.43 -6.21 5.25
N GLU A 42 3.72 -5.95 5.19
CA GLU A 42 4.74 -6.64 5.96
C GLU A 42 5.64 -5.61 6.66
N THR A 43 5.88 -5.81 7.93
CA THR A 43 6.82 -5.01 8.71
C THR A 43 7.99 -5.91 9.10
N PRO A 44 9.23 -5.54 8.79
CA PRO A 44 10.41 -6.28 9.23
C PRO A 44 10.49 -6.38 10.76
N SER A 45 11.08 -7.46 11.26
CA SER A 45 11.29 -7.66 12.70
C SER A 45 12.02 -6.49 13.34
N ILE A 46 11.62 -6.12 14.54
CA ILE A 46 12.14 -4.98 15.27
C ILE A 46 12.95 -5.48 16.47
N GLY A 47 14.21 -5.06 16.57
CA GLY A 47 15.08 -5.44 17.68
C GLY A 47 14.68 -4.77 19.01
N ARG A 48 14.72 -5.52 20.13
CA ARG A 48 14.49 -5.03 21.50
C ARG A 48 15.81 -4.67 22.19
N ILE A 49 15.77 -3.70 23.09
CA ILE A 49 16.96 -3.33 23.92
C ILE A 49 17.32 -4.47 24.86
N ALA A 50 16.34 -5.13 25.48
CA ALA A 50 16.53 -6.26 26.38
C ALA A 50 16.91 -7.58 25.67
N GLY A 51 17.13 -7.55 24.34
CA GLY A 51 17.42 -8.72 23.50
C GLY A 51 16.16 -9.34 22.91
N GLY A 52 16.35 -10.07 21.79
CA GLY A 52 15.25 -10.65 21.01
C GLY A 52 14.66 -9.67 19.99
N GLU A 53 13.65 -10.14 19.29
CA GLU A 53 12.97 -9.39 18.22
C GLU A 53 11.47 -9.37 18.48
N ILE A 54 10.81 -8.37 17.93
CA ILE A 54 9.36 -8.24 17.82
C ILE A 54 9.01 -8.55 16.38
N ASP A 55 8.17 -9.55 16.17
CA ASP A 55 7.64 -9.88 14.84
C ASP A 55 6.22 -9.35 14.72
N LEU A 56 5.95 -8.65 13.63
CA LEU A 56 4.61 -8.25 13.25
C LEU A 56 4.08 -9.20 12.19
N ASP A 57 2.88 -9.71 12.38
CA ASP A 57 2.22 -10.55 11.37
C ASP A 57 1.85 -9.70 10.15
N SER A 58 1.90 -10.34 8.98
CA SER A 58 1.37 -9.74 7.74
C SER A 58 -0.12 -9.44 7.91
N SER A 59 -0.55 -8.27 7.45
CA SER A 59 -1.95 -7.86 7.57
C SER A 59 -2.58 -7.50 6.23
N LEU A 60 -3.91 -7.55 6.19
CA LEU A 60 -4.67 -7.06 5.04
C LEU A 60 -4.42 -5.55 4.86
N ALA A 61 -4.19 -5.12 3.63
CA ALA A 61 -4.09 -3.71 3.24
C ALA A 61 -5.21 -3.35 2.27
N LEU A 62 -5.87 -2.24 2.54
CA LEU A 62 -6.83 -1.60 1.66
C LEU A 62 -6.36 -0.19 1.37
N GLY A 63 -6.33 0.21 0.10
CA GLY A 63 -5.84 1.53 -0.28
C GLY A 63 -6.70 2.21 -1.32
N ALA A 64 -6.63 3.54 -1.29
CA ALA A 64 -7.19 4.43 -2.30
C ALA A 64 -6.19 5.54 -2.60
N GLU A 65 -5.99 5.82 -3.86
CA GLU A 65 -5.06 6.83 -4.32
C GLU A 65 -5.76 7.77 -5.31
N TYR A 66 -5.46 9.04 -5.23
CA TYR A 66 -5.85 10.03 -6.22
C TYR A 66 -4.62 10.72 -6.78
N ASP A 67 -4.51 10.73 -8.10
CA ASP A 67 -3.43 11.36 -8.85
C ASP A 67 -3.97 12.38 -9.84
N ARG A 68 -3.34 13.54 -9.89
CA ARG A 68 -3.57 14.55 -10.90
C ARG A 68 -2.33 14.73 -11.78
N ARG A 69 -2.51 14.57 -13.05
CA ARG A 69 -1.47 14.81 -14.06
C ARG A 69 -1.13 16.29 -14.11
N MET A 70 0.16 16.60 -14.00
CA MET A 70 0.67 17.97 -14.07
C MET A 70 1.18 18.27 -15.48
N PHE A 71 2.16 17.51 -15.96
CA PHE A 71 2.77 17.72 -17.28
C PHE A 71 3.53 16.45 -17.76
N GLY A 72 3.97 16.49 -19.01
CA GLY A 72 4.79 15.46 -19.65
C GLY A 72 4.03 14.63 -20.67
N GLU A 73 4.74 14.12 -21.67
CA GLU A 73 4.21 13.26 -22.73
C GLU A 73 4.75 11.84 -22.62
N HIS A 74 6.05 11.67 -22.68
CA HIS A 74 6.71 10.35 -22.59
C HIS A 74 6.95 9.94 -21.13
N THR A 75 7.28 10.93 -20.31
CA THR A 75 7.36 10.78 -18.85
C THR A 75 6.40 11.77 -18.25
N THR A 76 5.42 11.27 -17.52
CA THR A 76 4.35 12.11 -16.97
C THR A 76 4.54 12.27 -15.46
N LEU A 77 4.49 13.51 -15.00
CA LEU A 77 4.48 13.87 -13.59
C LEU A 77 3.05 13.97 -13.10
N TYR A 78 2.79 13.32 -11.98
CA TYR A 78 1.56 13.42 -11.20
C TYR A 78 1.86 13.97 -9.80
N VAL A 79 0.86 14.63 -9.24
CA VAL A 79 0.80 14.99 -7.81
C VAL A 79 -0.46 14.35 -7.28
N GLY A 80 -0.36 13.69 -6.14
CA GLY A 80 -1.45 12.92 -5.60
C GLY A 80 -1.45 12.80 -4.09
N VAL A 81 -2.39 12.02 -3.62
CA VAL A 81 -2.50 11.62 -2.22
C VAL A 81 -2.82 10.13 -2.18
N ASP A 82 -2.11 9.43 -1.33
CA ASP A 82 -2.30 8.01 -1.05
C ASP A 82 -2.89 7.82 0.34
N PHE A 83 -3.82 6.89 0.44
CA PHE A 83 -4.42 6.41 1.65
C PHE A 83 -4.29 4.90 1.69
N LEU A 84 -3.64 4.36 2.72
CA LEU A 84 -3.53 2.94 2.97
C LEU A 84 -3.93 2.65 4.41
N ALA A 85 -4.79 1.67 4.61
CA ALA A 85 -5.21 1.23 5.93
C ALA A 85 -5.16 -0.30 6.05
N SER A 86 -4.80 -0.78 7.23
CA SER A 86 -5.03 -2.15 7.63
C SER A 86 -6.16 -2.19 8.64
N PRO A 87 -7.35 -2.67 8.24
CA PRO A 87 -8.48 -2.81 9.16
C PRO A 87 -8.38 -4.07 10.02
N ALA A 88 -7.45 -4.98 9.71
CA ALA A 88 -7.25 -6.21 10.44
C ALA A 88 -6.24 -6.01 11.57
N ASP A 89 -6.44 -6.71 12.66
CA ASP A 89 -5.55 -6.69 13.81
C ASP A 89 -4.19 -7.27 13.45
N VAL A 90 -3.16 -6.43 13.52
CA VAL A 90 -1.77 -6.85 13.36
C VAL A 90 -1.27 -7.35 14.71
N LYS A 91 -1.00 -8.63 14.78
CA LYS A 91 -0.48 -9.26 15.99
C LYS A 91 0.99 -9.00 16.14
N VAL A 92 1.38 -8.63 17.34
CA VAL A 92 2.78 -8.46 17.73
C VAL A 92 3.21 -9.68 18.51
N SER A 93 4.13 -10.46 17.99
CA SER A 93 4.66 -11.64 18.64
C SER A 93 5.92 -11.28 19.46
N TYR A 94 5.90 -11.62 20.73
CA TYR A 94 7.04 -11.49 21.63
C TYR A 94 7.62 -12.86 21.95
N PRO A 95 8.90 -12.93 22.37
CA PRO A 95 9.47 -14.16 22.93
C PRO A 95 8.81 -14.63 24.23
N SER A 96 8.03 -13.76 24.91
CA SER A 96 7.26 -14.08 26.12
C SER A 96 5.77 -14.12 25.78
N PRO A 97 5.00 -15.14 26.21
CA PRO A 97 3.63 -15.37 25.74
C PRO A 97 2.57 -14.42 26.33
N ASP A 98 2.93 -13.50 27.22
CA ASP A 98 1.96 -12.87 28.11
C ASP A 98 1.30 -11.59 27.55
N VAL A 99 1.81 -10.98 26.47
CA VAL A 99 1.24 -9.77 25.92
C VAL A 99 1.41 -9.74 24.40
N SER A 100 0.31 -9.81 23.67
CA SER A 100 0.29 -9.60 22.21
C SER A 100 -0.65 -8.45 21.89
N PRO A 101 -0.18 -7.20 21.86
CA PRO A 101 -1.00 -6.10 21.41
C PRO A 101 -1.36 -6.29 19.93
N GLU A 102 -2.56 -5.85 19.56
CA GLU A 102 -3.04 -5.85 18.21
C GLU A 102 -3.22 -4.39 17.78
N TYR A 103 -2.81 -4.05 16.56
CA TYR A 103 -2.89 -2.69 16.03
C TYR A 103 -3.60 -2.66 14.68
N ALA A 104 -4.45 -1.67 14.48
CA ALA A 104 -4.82 -1.18 13.16
C ALA A 104 -3.93 0.00 12.80
N TYR A 105 -3.63 0.18 11.52
CA TYR A 105 -2.84 1.34 11.09
C TYR A 105 -3.42 1.98 9.84
N LEU A 106 -3.06 3.25 9.69
CA LEU A 106 -3.46 4.11 8.60
C LEU A 106 -2.28 4.98 8.17
N PHE A 107 -2.06 5.06 6.86
CA PHE A 107 -1.12 5.99 6.24
C PHE A 107 -1.88 6.95 5.34
N LEU A 108 -1.55 8.23 5.42
CA LEU A 108 -2.04 9.28 4.53
C LEU A 108 -0.83 10.07 4.02
N SER A 109 -0.54 9.98 2.73
CA SER A 109 0.69 10.49 2.15
C SER A 109 0.43 11.29 0.86
N PRO A 110 0.49 12.61 0.89
CA PRO A 110 0.74 13.40 -0.31
C PRO A 110 2.03 12.96 -0.99
N HIS A 111 2.00 12.81 -2.33
CA HIS A 111 3.15 12.30 -3.07
C HIS A 111 3.31 12.94 -4.45
N ILE A 112 4.49 12.78 -5.00
CA ILE A 112 4.83 13.01 -6.40
C ILE A 112 5.04 11.65 -7.05
N LYS A 113 4.45 11.44 -8.22
CA LYS A 113 4.61 10.21 -9.01
C LYS A 113 5.11 10.52 -10.40
N VAL A 114 6.11 9.77 -10.84
CA VAL A 114 6.64 9.80 -12.20
C VAL A 114 6.24 8.51 -12.90
N LYS A 115 5.42 8.62 -13.94
CA LYS A 115 4.96 7.50 -14.76
C LYS A 115 5.67 7.54 -16.11
N PHE A 116 6.25 6.42 -16.51
CA PHE A 116 6.91 6.24 -17.78
C PHE A 116 5.89 5.74 -18.81
N ASN A 117 5.47 6.62 -19.71
CA ASN A 117 4.48 6.31 -20.73
C ASN A 117 5.11 5.41 -21.79
N SER A 118 5.02 4.13 -21.58
CA SER A 118 5.48 3.13 -22.53
C SER A 118 4.42 2.94 -23.65
N THR A 119 4.86 2.68 -24.87
CA THR A 119 3.99 2.17 -25.94
C THR A 119 3.51 0.75 -25.64
N ARG A 120 4.09 0.10 -24.62
CA ARG A 120 3.74 -1.24 -24.15
C ARG A 120 2.46 -1.22 -23.31
N THR A 121 1.93 -2.39 -23.02
CA THR A 121 0.71 -2.58 -22.22
C THR A 121 0.87 -2.11 -20.77
N LEU A 122 2.10 -2.17 -20.24
CA LEU A 122 2.42 -1.77 -18.86
C LEU A 122 3.11 -0.40 -18.86
N GLN A 123 2.70 0.44 -17.93
CA GLN A 123 3.23 1.77 -17.66
C GLN A 123 3.87 1.76 -16.28
N PRO A 124 5.18 1.53 -16.16
CA PRO A 124 5.86 1.57 -14.87
C PRO A 124 5.89 2.99 -14.31
N TRP A 125 5.94 3.08 -12.98
CA TRP A 125 6.00 4.34 -12.29
C TRP A 125 6.78 4.22 -10.97
N LEU A 126 7.23 5.36 -10.47
CA LEU A 126 7.85 5.54 -9.17
C LEU A 126 7.16 6.70 -8.46
N SER A 127 7.00 6.59 -7.14
CA SER A 127 6.47 7.66 -6.28
C SER A 127 7.38 7.93 -5.10
N PHE A 128 7.30 9.16 -4.62
CA PHE A 128 7.92 9.62 -3.39
C PHE A 128 6.96 10.58 -2.71
N GLY A 129 6.77 10.40 -1.41
CA GLY A 129 5.84 11.19 -0.64
C GLY A 129 6.24 11.32 0.82
N GLY A 130 5.42 12.02 1.56
CA GLY A 130 5.56 12.15 3.00
C GLY A 130 4.26 12.62 3.61
N GLY A 131 3.93 12.10 4.76
CA GLY A 131 2.64 12.34 5.35
C GLY A 131 2.54 11.90 6.81
N TYR A 132 1.44 11.27 7.12
CA TYR A 132 1.03 10.91 8.46
C TYR A 132 0.78 9.41 8.57
N ALA A 133 1.24 8.81 9.65
CA ALA A 133 0.98 7.44 10.04
C ALA A 133 0.26 7.42 11.41
N ASP A 134 -0.80 6.64 11.52
CA ASP A 134 -1.52 6.39 12.77
C ASP A 134 -1.55 4.90 13.06
N PHE A 135 -1.17 4.53 14.27
CA PHE A 135 -1.21 3.18 14.80
C PHE A 135 -2.17 3.16 15.98
N SER A 136 -3.31 2.53 15.83
CA SER A 136 -4.34 2.45 16.85
C SER A 136 -4.39 1.06 17.47
N PRO A 137 -4.18 0.90 18.79
CA PRO A 137 -4.34 -0.39 19.44
C PRO A 137 -5.81 -0.82 19.37
N THR A 138 -6.07 -2.07 18.92
CA THR A 138 -7.43 -2.59 18.69
C THR A 138 -7.86 -3.57 19.79
N ALA A 139 -6.95 -4.38 20.33
CA ALA A 139 -7.22 -5.26 21.46
C ALA A 139 -5.95 -5.59 22.24
N THR A 140 -6.10 -5.81 23.54
CA THR A 140 -5.12 -6.49 24.38
C THR A 140 -5.69 -7.84 24.81
N LYS A 141 -5.08 -8.93 24.40
CA LYS A 141 -5.36 -10.25 24.98
C LYS A 141 -4.83 -10.27 26.40
N ASN A 142 -5.71 -10.47 27.37
CA ASN A 142 -5.53 -10.42 28.82
C ASN A 142 -5.51 -9.00 29.40
N GLY A 143 -6.64 -8.55 29.74
CA GLY A 143 -7.19 -7.44 30.52
C GLY A 143 -6.30 -6.47 31.32
N ASP A 144 -5.01 -6.66 31.46
CA ASP A 144 -4.19 -5.93 32.42
C ASP A 144 -3.05 -5.08 31.85
N VAL A 145 -2.75 -5.16 30.58
CA VAL A 145 -1.76 -4.26 29.98
C VAL A 145 -2.49 -3.17 29.23
N ASN A 146 -2.64 -2.04 29.91
CA ASN A 146 -3.04 -0.79 29.31
C ASN A 146 -1.97 -0.38 28.29
N VAL A 147 -2.05 -0.85 27.05
CA VAL A 147 -1.24 -0.32 25.95
C VAL A 147 -1.76 1.09 25.71
N LYS A 148 -1.32 1.99 26.58
CA LYS A 148 -1.52 3.43 26.43
C LYS A 148 -0.67 3.88 25.27
N GLY A 149 -1.33 4.19 24.18
CA GLY A 149 -0.69 5.01 23.19
C GLY A 149 -1.11 4.69 21.79
N ARG A 150 -2.09 5.42 21.30
CA ARG A 150 -2.17 5.75 19.89
C ARG A 150 -0.81 6.28 19.46
N GLY A 151 -0.16 5.59 18.54
CA GLY A 151 1.12 6.02 18.00
C GLY A 151 0.84 6.78 16.71
N ASP A 152 1.01 8.09 16.75
CA ASP A 152 0.99 8.92 15.55
C ASP A 152 2.40 9.43 15.24
N SER A 153 2.74 9.48 13.97
CA SER A 153 4.05 9.92 13.50
C SER A 153 4.00 10.48 12.09
N GLY A 154 5.06 11.19 11.72
CA GLY A 154 5.34 11.45 10.31
C GLY A 154 5.74 10.16 9.60
N THR A 155 5.46 10.08 8.30
CA THR A 155 5.92 9.00 7.44
C THR A 155 6.55 9.55 6.18
N LEU A 156 7.57 8.83 5.66
CA LEU A 156 8.07 8.99 4.30
C LEU A 156 7.57 7.80 3.48
N GLU A 157 7.11 8.06 2.27
CA GLU A 157 6.64 7.04 1.34
C GLU A 157 7.59 6.93 0.17
N PHE A 158 7.93 5.69 -0.18
CA PHE A 158 8.62 5.32 -1.40
C PHE A 158 7.80 4.26 -2.10
N GLY A 159 7.44 4.50 -3.36
CA GLY A 159 6.61 3.56 -4.10
C GLY A 159 7.10 3.30 -5.50
N GLY A 160 6.72 2.15 -6.01
CA GLY A 160 6.90 1.80 -7.40
C GLY A 160 5.91 0.74 -7.84
N GLY A 161 5.55 0.79 -9.10
CA GLY A 161 4.56 -0.13 -9.63
C GLY A 161 4.41 -0.07 -11.13
N ALA A 162 3.37 -0.71 -11.60
CA ALA A 162 2.99 -0.69 -13.00
C ALA A 162 1.47 -0.63 -13.13
N ASP A 163 1.03 0.23 -14.03
CA ASP A 163 -0.36 0.37 -14.45
C ASP A 163 -0.56 -0.29 -15.81
N THR A 164 -1.71 -0.91 -16.01
CA THR A 164 -2.10 -1.33 -17.36
C THR A 164 -2.74 -0.17 -18.12
N ARG A 165 -2.73 -0.27 -19.44
CA ARG A 165 -3.66 0.52 -20.27
C ARG A 165 -5.11 0.14 -19.90
N PRO A 166 -6.10 0.96 -20.31
CA PRO A 166 -7.50 0.59 -20.11
C PRO A 166 -7.80 -0.80 -20.65
N LEU A 167 -8.35 -1.65 -19.78
CA LEU A 167 -8.74 -3.02 -20.10
C LEU A 167 -10.23 -3.13 -20.37
N ILE A 168 -11.02 -2.28 -19.71
CA ILE A 168 -12.48 -2.31 -19.73
C ILE A 168 -13.01 -0.90 -19.96
N GLN A 169 -14.01 -0.81 -20.85
CA GLN A 169 -14.83 0.39 -21.04
C GLN A 169 -16.31 -0.02 -20.92
N PHE A 170 -17.01 0.54 -19.97
CA PHE A 170 -18.43 0.26 -19.78
C PHE A 170 -19.29 1.04 -20.77
N LYS A 171 -19.88 0.35 -21.76
CA LYS A 171 -20.74 0.99 -22.78
C LYS A 171 -22.22 1.10 -22.35
N GLY A 172 -22.65 0.36 -21.32
CA GLY A 172 -24.06 0.22 -20.96
C GLY A 172 -24.53 0.97 -19.71
N VAL A 173 -23.63 1.48 -18.89
CA VAL A 173 -23.98 2.18 -17.64
C VAL A 173 -23.73 3.66 -17.79
N PRO A 174 -24.76 4.53 -17.75
CA PRO A 174 -24.60 5.96 -18.04
C PRO A 174 -23.54 6.67 -17.21
N LEU A 175 -23.43 6.31 -15.93
CA LEU A 175 -22.44 6.89 -14.99
C LEU A 175 -21.00 6.43 -15.24
N LEU A 176 -20.82 5.24 -15.80
CA LEU A 176 -19.51 4.63 -16.07
C LEU A 176 -19.14 4.69 -17.57
N LYS A 177 -20.02 5.23 -18.38
CA LYS A 177 -19.83 5.35 -19.81
C LYS A 177 -18.60 6.22 -20.08
N ASN A 178 -17.62 5.62 -20.75
CA ASN A 178 -16.34 6.25 -21.11
C ASN A 178 -15.32 6.39 -19.95
N LEU A 179 -15.50 5.72 -18.81
CA LEU A 179 -14.44 5.60 -17.82
C LEU A 179 -13.52 4.43 -18.17
N PRO A 180 -12.29 4.70 -18.59
CA PRO A 180 -11.31 3.67 -18.87
C PRO A 180 -10.78 3.09 -17.54
N ILE A 181 -10.98 1.79 -17.35
CA ILE A 181 -10.53 1.06 -16.16
C ILE A 181 -9.37 0.16 -16.56
N GLY A 182 -8.25 0.34 -15.86
CA GLY A 182 -7.06 -0.49 -15.94
C GLY A 182 -6.82 -1.27 -14.65
N GLY A 183 -5.73 -2.03 -14.65
CA GLY A 183 -5.19 -2.68 -13.46
C GLY A 183 -3.98 -1.89 -12.93
N ARG A 184 -3.72 -2.02 -11.64
CA ARG A 184 -2.54 -1.50 -10.93
C ARG A 184 -1.92 -2.60 -10.10
N PHE A 185 -0.60 -2.65 -10.09
CA PHE A 185 0.19 -3.42 -9.13
C PHE A 185 1.26 -2.50 -8.56
N GLU A 186 1.46 -2.55 -7.25
CA GLU A 186 2.41 -1.65 -6.58
C GLU A 186 3.06 -2.27 -5.35
N VAL A 187 4.24 -1.77 -5.07
CA VAL A 187 4.96 -1.99 -3.81
C VAL A 187 5.28 -0.60 -3.24
N ARG A 188 4.91 -0.39 -1.98
CA ARG A 188 5.17 0.86 -1.26
C ARG A 188 5.82 0.57 0.06
N ASP A 189 6.76 1.39 0.46
CA ASP A 189 7.34 1.39 1.80
C ASP A 189 6.96 2.70 2.50
N PHE A 190 6.33 2.57 3.66
CA PHE A 190 5.99 3.67 4.55
C PHE A 190 6.97 3.64 5.73
N TYR A 191 8.01 4.44 5.62
CA TYR A 191 9.01 4.62 6.67
C TYR A 191 8.50 5.59 7.72
N SER A 192 8.10 5.08 8.89
CA SER A 192 7.40 5.83 9.93
C SER A 192 8.01 5.64 11.31
N GLY A 193 7.56 6.44 12.28
CA GLY A 193 7.78 6.15 13.69
C GLY A 193 7.16 4.82 14.08
N GLN A 194 7.69 4.21 15.14
CA GLN A 194 7.16 2.98 15.71
C GLN A 194 6.00 3.29 16.67
N PRO A 195 4.93 2.47 16.70
CA PRO A 195 3.97 2.51 17.78
C PRO A 195 4.58 2.07 19.11
N HIS A 196 3.93 2.41 20.19
CA HIS A 196 4.35 1.96 21.52
C HIS A 196 4.03 0.47 21.72
N TYR A 197 5.01 -0.40 21.49
CA TYR A 197 4.84 -1.85 21.67
C TYR A 197 4.78 -2.30 23.13
N GLY A 198 4.86 -1.38 24.09
CA GLY A 198 4.93 -1.73 25.52
C GLY A 198 6.30 -2.24 25.99
N VAL A 199 7.29 -2.28 25.09
CA VAL A 199 8.67 -2.66 25.35
C VAL A 199 9.62 -1.69 24.68
N GLU A 200 10.83 -1.55 25.21
CA GLU A 200 11.85 -0.70 24.63
C GLU A 200 12.46 -1.36 23.38
N THR A 201 12.45 -0.63 22.27
CA THR A 201 13.01 -1.05 20.98
C THR A 201 14.33 -0.38 20.70
N ARG A 202 15.17 -0.99 19.85
CA ARG A 202 16.49 -0.44 19.46
C ARG A 202 16.42 0.74 18.52
N GLY A 203 15.25 1.09 18.04
CA GLY A 203 15.05 2.21 17.12
C GLY A 203 13.68 2.84 17.36
N ASN A 204 13.48 4.00 16.75
CA ASN A 204 12.21 4.73 16.83
C ASN A 204 11.48 4.73 15.48
N LEU A 205 12.07 4.12 14.45
CA LEU A 205 11.57 4.11 13.08
C LEU A 205 11.44 2.68 12.57
N GLN A 206 10.49 2.47 11.66
CA GLN A 206 10.24 1.17 11.03
C GLN A 206 9.81 1.33 9.58
N ASN A 207 10.06 0.29 8.79
CA ASN A 207 9.51 0.13 7.45
C ASN A 207 8.18 -0.61 7.53
N ASN A 208 7.22 -0.21 6.69
CA ASN A 208 5.94 -0.88 6.54
C ASN A 208 5.72 -1.10 5.05
N VAL A 209 6.11 -2.27 4.56
CA VAL A 209 6.09 -2.56 3.14
C VAL A 209 4.73 -3.11 2.74
N ALA A 210 4.05 -2.45 1.83
CA ALA A 210 2.77 -2.86 1.28
C ALA A 210 2.94 -3.43 -0.14
N PHE A 211 2.35 -4.59 -0.37
CA PHE A 211 2.22 -5.22 -1.69
C PHE A 211 0.76 -5.23 -2.07
N THR A 212 0.37 -4.43 -3.03
CA THR A 212 -1.03 -4.26 -3.39
C THR A 212 -1.27 -4.39 -4.89
N GLY A 213 -2.51 -4.75 -5.22
CA GLY A 213 -2.99 -4.77 -6.59
C GLY A 213 -4.45 -4.37 -6.65
N GLY A 214 -4.89 -3.81 -7.78
CA GLY A 214 -6.24 -3.32 -7.85
C GLY A 214 -6.65 -2.69 -9.17
N LEU A 215 -7.62 -1.80 -9.09
CA LEU A 215 -8.21 -1.10 -10.22
C LEU A 215 -7.67 0.32 -10.33
N LEU A 216 -7.50 0.78 -11.56
CA LEU A 216 -7.13 2.14 -11.90
C LEU A 216 -8.19 2.73 -12.81
N ILE A 217 -8.87 3.77 -12.35
CA ILE A 217 -9.91 4.52 -13.06
C ILE A 217 -9.30 5.84 -13.53
N ARG A 218 -9.46 6.16 -14.81
CA ARG A 218 -8.95 7.40 -15.42
C ARG A 218 -10.09 8.29 -15.89
N PHE A 219 -9.95 9.64 -15.72
CA PHE A 219 -10.98 10.60 -16.15
C PHE A 219 -10.45 12.03 -16.33
#